data_1b91a41cc3f928d805d271fcfd3f4645
#
_entry.id   1b91a41cc3f928d805d271fcfd3f4645
#
_cell.length_a   1.000
_cell.length_b   1.000
_cell.length_c   1.000
_cell.angle_alpha   90.00
_cell.angle_beta   90.00
_cell.angle_gamma   90.00
#
_symmetry.space_group_name_H-M   'P 1'
#
loop_
_entity.id
_entity.type
_entity.pdbx_description
1 polymer ?
#
loop_
_entity_poly.entity_id
_entity_poly.type
_entity_poly.pdbx_seq_one_letter_code
_entity_poly.pdbx_strand_id
1 'polypeptide(L)'
;MKKWRMVLGFFCLLAAGLALPAAAVWQPPEGAVNAEAVYLYELTTDTLVYEKNAHEERAATSLTKMMTGLLLAESGVDLSESFTIPRELEAEFERIQAENGSDADLKIGETVTLESLFYACMLPSGNDAASVIAYYLGNGDMDAFFARMNRRAAELGCENTNFTCAHGLYGLEYGNHSTAYDMFLIARACRENELFMSVVTQNGYWMPLTNLHPEPKTPDAPAGAAYYVRTTNVMQLPDQELYRAYIHGIKTGFTDEAGRCFVSSAQQDGLVWVLVVMGAPKALAEDGFNWSFHTTADLYDWALEEFFAVELPSRETPVTHLPLAWCGETETAGVYAAAGLPALQAAGSRVEVIPGELPARLEAPVPAGQKLGTAQVLVDGELIGIVDLVALQGFERSAWLYYKEKLAPYWWLAAAAALLVFGALGLLAVRRRRAWKSRRRAAAR
;
A
#
# COMPACT_ATOMS: atom_id res chain seq x y z
N MET A 1 -65.53 -15.44 9.35
CA MET A 1 -64.72 -14.25 9.09
C MET A 1 -63.31 -14.52 9.57
N LYS A 2 -62.45 -15.01 8.67
CA LYS A 2 -61.04 -15.40 8.97
C LYS A 2 -60.11 -14.24 8.62
N LYS A 3 -59.35 -13.73 9.61
CA LYS A 3 -58.31 -12.72 9.42
C LYS A 3 -57.07 -13.41 8.84
N TRP A 4 -56.66 -13.01 7.66
CA TRP A 4 -55.36 -13.37 7.10
C TRP A 4 -54.30 -12.42 7.65
N ARG A 5 -53.33 -12.97 8.38
CA ARG A 5 -52.06 -12.32 8.69
C ARG A 5 -51.06 -12.63 7.62
N MET A 6 -50.70 -11.61 6.84
CA MET A 6 -49.52 -11.69 5.93
C MET A 6 -48.25 -11.52 6.78
N VAL A 7 -47.46 -12.55 6.80
CA VAL A 7 -46.08 -12.51 7.35
C VAL A 7 -45.17 -12.13 6.17
N LEU A 8 -44.67 -10.90 6.18
CA LEU A 8 -43.55 -10.51 5.31
C LEU A 8 -42.26 -11.14 5.88
N GLY A 9 -41.77 -12.16 5.24
CA GLY A 9 -40.44 -12.68 5.45
C GLY A 9 -39.39 -11.76 4.83
N PHE A 10 -38.58 -11.13 5.65
CA PHE A 10 -37.39 -10.41 5.24
C PHE A 10 -36.32 -11.46 4.89
N PHE A 11 -36.11 -11.68 3.59
CA PHE A 11 -34.97 -12.43 3.08
C PHE A 11 -33.74 -11.48 3.08
N CYS A 12 -32.94 -11.51 4.15
CA CYS A 12 -31.58 -11.03 4.09
C CYS A 12 -30.75 -12.03 3.28
N LEU A 13 -30.56 -11.75 2.00
CA LEU A 13 -29.49 -12.35 1.22
C LEU A 13 -28.16 -11.81 1.77
N LEU A 14 -27.50 -12.60 2.61
CA LEU A 14 -26.06 -12.48 2.83
C LEU A 14 -25.40 -12.89 1.49
N ALA A 15 -25.07 -11.92 0.68
CA ALA A 15 -24.06 -12.08 -0.34
C ALA A 15 -22.71 -12.19 0.39
N ALA A 16 -22.33 -13.43 0.76
CA ALA A 16 -20.94 -13.74 0.98
C ALA A 16 -20.27 -13.58 -0.38
N GLY A 17 -19.72 -12.40 -0.64
CA GLY A 17 -18.81 -12.19 -1.75
C GLY A 17 -17.63 -13.13 -1.52
N LEU A 18 -17.56 -14.21 -2.28
CA LEU A 18 -16.31 -14.87 -2.57
C LEU A 18 -15.46 -13.80 -3.25
N ALA A 19 -14.55 -13.19 -2.49
CA ALA A 19 -13.45 -12.46 -3.07
C ALA A 19 -12.67 -13.49 -3.90
N LEU A 20 -12.95 -13.55 -5.18
CA LEU A 20 -12.03 -14.17 -6.12
C LEU A 20 -10.72 -13.39 -5.94
N PRO A 21 -9.56 -14.07 -5.82
CA PRO A 21 -8.31 -13.35 -5.86
C PRO A 21 -8.34 -12.48 -7.11
N ALA A 22 -8.08 -11.20 -6.95
CA ALA A 22 -7.92 -10.31 -8.09
C ALA A 22 -6.78 -10.90 -8.93
N ALA A 23 -7.10 -11.43 -10.10
CA ALA A 23 -6.08 -11.88 -11.03
C ALA A 23 -5.20 -10.65 -11.31
N ALA A 24 -3.89 -10.82 -11.28
CA ALA A 24 -2.95 -9.76 -11.61
C ALA A 24 -3.38 -9.10 -12.93
N VAL A 25 -3.66 -7.81 -12.88
CA VAL A 25 -4.21 -7.06 -14.03
C VAL A 25 -3.19 -6.99 -15.16
N TRP A 26 -1.89 -7.06 -14.81
CA TRP A 26 -0.78 -6.90 -15.74
C TRP A 26 0.04 -8.19 -15.90
N GLN A 27 0.62 -8.38 -17.07
CA GLN A 27 1.44 -9.54 -17.36
C GLN A 27 2.87 -9.09 -17.65
N PRO A 28 3.88 -9.64 -16.95
CA PRO A 28 5.26 -9.37 -17.24
C PRO A 28 5.66 -9.94 -18.60
N PRO A 29 6.81 -9.50 -19.17
CA PRO A 29 7.33 -10.05 -20.41
C PRO A 29 7.47 -11.57 -20.38
N GLU A 30 7.27 -12.22 -21.52
CA GLU A 30 7.44 -13.67 -21.65
C GLU A 30 8.86 -14.06 -21.24
N GLY A 31 9.00 -15.06 -20.39
CA GLY A 31 10.28 -15.53 -19.88
C GLY A 31 10.85 -14.80 -18.66
N ALA A 32 10.28 -13.68 -18.24
CA ALA A 32 10.73 -12.94 -17.06
C ALA A 32 10.58 -13.73 -15.73
N VAL A 33 9.65 -14.69 -15.68
CA VAL A 33 9.33 -15.42 -14.45
C VAL A 33 9.83 -16.86 -14.50
N ASN A 34 11.00 -17.09 -13.93
CA ASN A 34 11.62 -18.41 -13.76
C ASN A 34 11.55 -18.86 -12.29
N ALA A 35 10.34 -18.92 -11.74
CA ALA A 35 10.07 -19.35 -10.39
C ALA A 35 8.69 -20.01 -10.31
N GLU A 36 8.47 -20.80 -9.26
CA GLU A 36 7.20 -21.52 -9.07
C GLU A 36 6.14 -20.62 -8.43
N ALA A 37 6.52 -19.75 -7.48
CA ALA A 37 5.62 -18.79 -6.88
C ALA A 37 6.24 -17.41 -6.82
N VAL A 38 5.43 -16.39 -7.12
CA VAL A 38 5.84 -14.97 -7.17
C VAL A 38 4.73 -14.10 -6.60
N TYR A 39 5.10 -13.02 -5.91
CA TYR A 39 4.17 -11.97 -5.49
C TYR A 39 4.88 -10.61 -5.58
N LEU A 40 4.41 -9.75 -6.49
CA LEU A 40 4.93 -8.39 -6.72
C LEU A 40 3.87 -7.37 -6.32
N TYR A 41 4.19 -6.53 -5.37
CA TYR A 41 3.28 -5.56 -4.78
C TYR A 41 3.90 -4.17 -4.69
N GLU A 42 3.13 -3.15 -5.00
CA GLU A 42 3.51 -1.74 -4.82
C GLU A 42 2.83 -1.18 -3.56
N LEU A 43 3.65 -0.77 -2.58
CA LEU A 43 3.20 -0.38 -1.23
C LEU A 43 2.64 1.03 -1.15
N THR A 44 3.09 1.96 -2.01
CA THR A 44 2.69 3.38 -1.93
C THR A 44 1.24 3.58 -2.38
N THR A 45 0.82 2.81 -3.37
CA THR A 45 -0.55 2.82 -3.91
C THR A 45 -1.39 1.63 -3.46
N ASP A 46 -0.81 0.75 -2.62
CA ASP A 46 -1.43 -0.47 -2.10
C ASP A 46 -1.96 -1.37 -3.23
N THR A 47 -1.11 -1.64 -4.24
CA THR A 47 -1.51 -2.30 -5.49
C THR A 47 -0.79 -3.63 -5.70
N LEU A 48 -1.55 -4.73 -5.87
CA LEU A 48 -1.02 -5.98 -6.40
C LEU A 48 -0.76 -5.83 -7.90
N VAL A 49 0.50 -6.05 -8.31
CA VAL A 49 0.92 -5.90 -9.71
C VAL A 49 0.97 -7.24 -10.43
N TYR A 50 1.55 -8.24 -9.79
CA TYR A 50 1.64 -9.58 -10.38
C TYR A 50 1.70 -10.66 -9.30
N GLU A 51 1.00 -11.76 -9.54
CA GLU A 51 1.11 -12.96 -8.73
C GLU A 51 1.14 -14.24 -9.57
N LYS A 52 1.82 -15.23 -9.05
CA LYS A 52 1.85 -16.60 -9.57
C LYS A 52 1.90 -17.57 -8.40
N ASN A 53 0.91 -18.47 -8.30
CA ASN A 53 0.84 -19.50 -7.25
C ASN A 53 1.09 -18.93 -5.84
N ALA A 54 0.66 -17.67 -5.59
CA ALA A 54 1.06 -16.90 -4.42
C ALA A 54 0.59 -17.49 -3.09
N HIS A 55 -0.45 -18.31 -3.11
CA HIS A 55 -1.07 -18.93 -1.94
C HIS A 55 -0.74 -20.43 -1.78
N GLU A 56 0.12 -20.97 -2.64
CA GLU A 56 0.59 -22.36 -2.50
C GLU A 56 1.64 -22.47 -1.40
N GLU A 57 1.45 -23.41 -0.48
CA GLU A 57 2.42 -23.71 0.59
C GLU A 57 3.74 -24.24 0.02
N ARG A 58 4.85 -23.68 0.51
CA ARG A 58 6.22 -24.04 0.14
C ARG A 58 7.13 -24.00 1.34
N ALA A 59 8.26 -24.72 1.28
CA ALA A 59 9.28 -24.62 2.31
C ALA A 59 9.80 -23.17 2.39
N ALA A 60 9.74 -22.58 3.60
CA ALA A 60 10.11 -21.19 3.82
C ALA A 60 11.61 -20.92 3.69
N THR A 61 12.44 -21.94 3.79
CA THR A 61 13.91 -21.84 3.75
C THR A 61 14.46 -20.76 4.71
N SER A 62 15.59 -20.16 4.38
CA SER A 62 16.16 -19.03 5.14
C SER A 62 15.32 -17.75 5.07
N LEU A 63 14.20 -17.70 4.32
CA LEU A 63 13.24 -16.61 4.43
C LEU A 63 12.60 -16.54 5.82
N THR A 64 12.55 -17.67 6.52
CA THR A 64 12.20 -17.77 7.96
C THR A 64 12.91 -16.74 8.82
N LYS A 65 14.19 -16.43 8.52
CA LYS A 65 14.98 -15.46 9.28
C LYS A 65 14.46 -14.03 9.22
N MET A 66 13.57 -13.71 8.26
CA MET A 66 12.86 -12.43 8.29
C MET A 66 12.02 -12.31 9.56
N MET A 67 11.27 -13.35 9.93
CA MET A 67 10.49 -13.36 11.18
C MET A 67 11.39 -13.34 12.41
N THR A 68 12.50 -14.10 12.41
CA THR A 68 13.46 -14.11 13.52
C THR A 68 14.10 -12.74 13.73
N GLY A 69 14.56 -12.08 12.67
CA GLY A 69 15.13 -10.74 12.71
C GLY A 69 14.09 -9.67 13.07
N LEU A 70 12.86 -9.79 12.55
CA LEU A 70 11.78 -8.88 12.88
C LEU A 70 11.44 -8.92 14.38
N LEU A 71 11.33 -10.11 14.95
CA LEU A 71 11.08 -10.27 16.39
C LEU A 71 12.23 -9.72 17.25
N LEU A 72 13.47 -9.80 16.79
CA LEU A 72 14.59 -9.15 17.47
C LEU A 72 14.46 -7.62 17.37
N ALA A 73 14.17 -7.08 16.20
CA ALA A 73 14.00 -5.64 16.00
C ALA A 73 12.81 -5.06 16.78
N GLU A 74 11.72 -5.82 16.92
CA GLU A 74 10.51 -5.42 17.67
C GLU A 74 10.65 -5.65 19.19
N SER A 75 11.68 -6.35 19.65
CA SER A 75 11.79 -6.76 21.07
C SER A 75 12.03 -5.60 22.04
N GLY A 76 12.59 -4.49 21.54
CA GLY A 76 12.97 -3.36 22.38
C GLY A 76 14.21 -3.60 23.24
N VAL A 77 14.95 -4.72 23.04
CA VAL A 77 16.22 -4.98 23.74
C VAL A 77 17.32 -4.05 23.27
N ASP A 78 18.27 -3.77 24.16
CA ASP A 78 19.48 -3.02 23.78
C ASP A 78 20.39 -3.93 22.94
N LEU A 79 20.55 -3.63 21.66
CA LEU A 79 21.39 -4.42 20.76
C LEU A 79 22.88 -4.42 21.14
N SER A 80 23.33 -3.48 21.97
CA SER A 80 24.70 -3.47 22.51
C SER A 80 24.91 -4.48 23.64
N GLU A 81 23.82 -5.10 24.15
CA GLU A 81 23.89 -6.13 25.16
C GLU A 81 24.68 -7.34 24.67
N SER A 82 25.62 -7.80 25.53
CA SER A 82 26.45 -8.96 25.24
C SER A 82 25.82 -10.23 25.79
N PHE A 83 25.78 -11.27 24.96
CA PHE A 83 25.26 -12.57 25.32
C PHE A 83 26.31 -13.66 25.09
N THR A 84 26.50 -14.53 26.08
CA THR A 84 27.39 -15.70 25.93
C THR A 84 26.60 -16.88 25.43
N ILE A 85 26.98 -17.40 24.26
CA ILE A 85 26.30 -18.54 23.60
C ILE A 85 26.35 -19.77 24.51
N PRO A 86 25.20 -20.26 24.95
CA PRO A 86 25.16 -21.30 25.96
C PRO A 86 25.41 -22.70 25.37
N ARG A 87 25.85 -23.61 26.24
CA ARG A 87 26.18 -24.98 25.84
C ARG A 87 24.97 -25.79 25.38
N GLU A 88 23.79 -25.40 25.79
CA GLU A 88 22.51 -25.99 25.40
C GLU A 88 22.28 -25.94 23.87
N LEU A 89 22.94 -25.03 23.17
CA LEU A 89 22.88 -24.94 21.71
C LEU A 89 23.91 -25.81 20.96
N GLU A 90 24.77 -26.59 21.68
CA GLU A 90 25.82 -27.43 21.07
C GLU A 90 25.22 -28.43 20.09
N ALA A 91 24.18 -29.14 20.45
CA ALA A 91 23.52 -30.12 19.59
C ALA A 91 22.87 -29.48 18.34
N GLU A 92 22.34 -28.26 18.48
CA GLU A 92 21.77 -27.51 17.34
C GLU A 92 22.86 -27.05 16.38
N PHE A 93 24.00 -26.56 16.88
CA PHE A 93 25.15 -26.19 16.04
C PHE A 93 25.72 -27.39 15.30
N GLU A 94 25.88 -28.56 15.95
CA GLU A 94 26.30 -29.80 15.32
C GLU A 94 25.33 -30.24 14.21
N ARG A 95 24.03 -30.10 14.44
CA ARG A 95 22.99 -30.42 13.45
C ARG A 95 23.03 -29.46 12.25
N ILE A 96 23.20 -28.15 12.48
CA ILE A 96 23.37 -27.16 11.39
C ILE A 96 24.56 -27.52 10.52
N GLN A 97 25.70 -27.91 11.12
CA GLN A 97 26.90 -28.34 10.38
C GLN A 97 26.68 -29.63 9.61
N ALA A 98 26.02 -30.62 10.21
CA ALA A 98 25.74 -31.92 9.57
C ALA A 98 24.86 -31.76 8.32
N GLU A 99 23.94 -30.80 8.31
CA GLU A 99 23.05 -30.46 7.19
C GLU A 99 23.70 -29.48 6.19
N ASN A 100 24.98 -29.14 6.34
CA ASN A 100 25.67 -28.11 5.56
C ASN A 100 24.93 -26.77 5.55
N GLY A 101 24.28 -26.41 6.64
CA GLY A 101 23.59 -25.14 6.81
C GLY A 101 24.57 -23.97 6.81
N SER A 102 24.13 -22.81 6.27
CA SER A 102 24.94 -21.58 6.37
C SER A 102 25.12 -21.19 7.84
N ASP A 103 26.34 -20.81 8.22
CA ASP A 103 26.67 -20.31 9.54
C ASP A 103 27.46 -18.97 9.46
N ALA A 104 27.60 -18.30 10.59
CA ALA A 104 28.39 -17.12 10.76
C ALA A 104 29.67 -17.38 11.56
N ASP A 105 30.08 -18.64 11.72
CA ASP A 105 31.25 -19.11 12.47
C ASP A 105 31.18 -18.77 13.99
N LEU A 106 29.97 -18.74 14.55
CA LEU A 106 29.78 -18.56 15.98
C LEU A 106 30.12 -19.85 16.75
N LYS A 107 30.58 -19.70 17.98
CA LYS A 107 31.06 -20.84 18.79
C LYS A 107 30.35 -20.90 20.16
N ILE A 108 30.10 -22.11 20.65
CA ILE A 108 29.61 -22.31 22.01
C ILE A 108 30.59 -21.70 23.02
N GLY A 109 30.08 -20.90 23.96
CA GLY A 109 30.89 -20.16 24.93
C GLY A 109 31.45 -18.82 24.41
N GLU A 110 31.14 -18.47 23.16
CA GLU A 110 31.50 -17.14 22.61
C GLU A 110 30.58 -16.07 23.17
N THR A 111 31.15 -14.89 23.50
CA THR A 111 30.39 -13.73 23.95
C THR A 111 30.28 -12.72 22.80
N VAL A 112 29.08 -12.49 22.34
CA VAL A 112 28.76 -11.60 21.20
C VAL A 112 27.68 -10.61 21.58
N THR A 113 27.57 -9.49 20.85
CA THR A 113 26.47 -8.55 21.03
C THR A 113 25.22 -8.99 20.24
N LEU A 114 24.03 -8.58 20.68
CA LEU A 114 22.80 -8.83 19.94
C LEU A 114 22.83 -8.16 18.56
N GLU A 115 23.50 -7.00 18.43
CA GLU A 115 23.76 -6.36 17.15
C GLU A 115 24.54 -7.30 16.21
N SER A 116 25.66 -7.86 16.68
CA SER A 116 26.45 -8.80 15.89
C SER A 116 25.64 -10.03 15.47
N LEU A 117 24.80 -10.56 16.36
CA LEU A 117 23.88 -11.67 16.05
C LEU A 117 22.87 -11.29 14.97
N PHE A 118 22.36 -10.04 14.98
CA PHE A 118 21.43 -9.57 13.98
C PHE A 118 22.07 -9.53 12.60
N TYR A 119 23.25 -8.92 12.47
CA TYR A 119 24.00 -8.91 11.22
C TYR A 119 24.39 -10.32 10.77
N ALA A 120 24.87 -11.16 11.68
CA ALA A 120 25.23 -12.55 11.42
C ALA A 120 24.05 -13.40 10.93
N CYS A 121 22.85 -13.18 11.46
CA CYS A 121 21.62 -13.85 11.05
C CYS A 121 21.18 -13.42 9.65
N MET A 122 21.19 -12.11 9.36
CA MET A 122 20.57 -11.58 8.15
C MET A 122 21.50 -11.58 6.95
N LEU A 123 22.76 -11.13 7.09
CA LEU A 123 23.64 -10.91 5.95
C LEU A 123 24.19 -12.24 5.35
N PRO A 124 24.99 -13.05 6.08
CA PRO A 124 25.47 -14.33 5.59
C PRO A 124 24.43 -15.44 5.73
N SER A 125 23.25 -15.12 6.27
CA SER A 125 22.19 -16.09 6.53
C SER A 125 22.55 -17.12 7.61
N GLY A 126 23.30 -16.72 8.68
CA GLY A 126 23.75 -17.63 9.74
C GLY A 126 22.62 -18.33 10.47
N ASN A 127 22.56 -19.68 10.40
CA ASN A 127 21.59 -20.49 11.13
C ASN A 127 21.94 -20.53 12.61
N ASP A 128 23.23 -20.58 12.94
CA ASP A 128 23.79 -20.47 14.26
C ASP A 128 23.33 -19.17 14.96
N ALA A 129 23.48 -18.02 14.30
CA ALA A 129 23.02 -16.73 14.81
C ALA A 129 21.51 -16.69 15.02
N ALA A 130 20.71 -17.25 14.10
CA ALA A 130 19.26 -17.33 14.24
C ALA A 130 18.85 -18.18 15.46
N SER A 131 19.52 -19.31 15.70
CA SER A 131 19.28 -20.16 16.87
C SER A 131 19.66 -19.48 18.18
N VAL A 132 20.75 -18.68 18.19
CA VAL A 132 21.12 -17.90 19.39
C VAL A 132 20.10 -16.79 19.67
N ILE A 133 19.63 -16.09 18.66
CA ILE A 133 18.55 -15.08 18.81
C ILE A 133 17.28 -15.73 19.37
N ALA A 134 16.90 -16.90 18.84
CA ALA A 134 15.73 -17.63 19.31
C ALA A 134 15.87 -18.06 20.78
N TYR A 135 17.04 -18.57 21.17
CA TYR A 135 17.33 -18.95 22.53
C TYR A 135 17.28 -17.77 23.49
N TYR A 136 17.90 -16.65 23.09
CA TYR A 136 17.90 -15.41 23.88
C TYR A 136 16.48 -14.86 24.07
N LEU A 137 15.72 -14.66 23.00
CA LEU A 137 14.36 -14.11 23.05
C LEU A 137 13.31 -15.07 23.65
N GLY A 138 13.61 -16.37 23.63
CA GLY A 138 12.81 -17.41 24.28
C GLY A 138 13.16 -17.60 25.75
N ASN A 139 14.13 -16.85 26.30
CA ASN A 139 14.66 -17.06 27.68
C ASN A 139 15.10 -18.50 27.93
N GLY A 140 15.78 -19.11 26.96
CA GLY A 140 16.24 -20.51 27.03
C GLY A 140 15.25 -21.55 26.52
N ASP A 141 14.04 -21.13 26.18
CA ASP A 141 12.97 -22.00 25.65
C ASP A 141 12.75 -21.71 24.16
N MET A 142 13.26 -22.60 23.30
CA MET A 142 13.13 -22.50 21.84
C MET A 142 11.67 -22.61 21.37
N ASP A 143 10.88 -23.48 22.01
CA ASP A 143 9.47 -23.66 21.64
C ASP A 143 8.63 -22.42 21.97
N ALA A 144 8.95 -21.73 23.07
CA ALA A 144 8.34 -20.44 23.39
C ALA A 144 8.64 -19.38 22.32
N PHE A 145 9.85 -19.38 21.75
CA PHE A 145 10.18 -18.48 20.64
C PHE A 145 9.44 -18.86 19.35
N PHE A 146 9.36 -20.15 18.99
CA PHE A 146 8.62 -20.59 17.79
C PHE A 146 7.12 -20.29 17.93
N ALA A 147 6.55 -20.46 19.11
CA ALA A 147 5.17 -20.03 19.40
C ALA A 147 5.00 -18.50 19.22
N ARG A 148 6.02 -17.70 19.56
CA ARG A 148 6.02 -16.24 19.32
C ARG A 148 6.10 -15.91 17.84
N MET A 149 6.93 -16.61 17.04
CA MET A 149 6.99 -16.48 15.58
C MET A 149 5.62 -16.74 14.95
N ASN A 150 4.98 -17.85 15.28
CA ASN A 150 3.68 -18.23 14.75
C ASN A 150 2.56 -17.26 15.16
N ARG A 151 2.58 -16.78 16.40
CA ARG A 151 1.64 -15.75 16.85
C ARG A 151 1.82 -14.46 16.05
N ARG A 152 3.08 -14.00 15.84
CA ARG A 152 3.36 -12.80 15.06
C ARG A 152 2.95 -12.96 13.60
N ALA A 153 3.17 -14.12 13.00
CA ALA A 153 2.68 -14.43 11.65
C ALA A 153 1.15 -14.30 11.56
N ALA A 154 0.43 -14.87 12.53
CA ALA A 154 -1.04 -14.75 12.59
C ALA A 154 -1.51 -13.30 12.78
N GLU A 155 -0.81 -12.49 13.60
CA GLU A 155 -1.10 -11.05 13.77
C GLU A 155 -0.89 -10.26 12.47
N LEU A 156 0.03 -10.67 11.61
CA LEU A 156 0.26 -10.09 10.30
C LEU A 156 -0.75 -10.55 9.24
N GLY A 157 -1.60 -11.54 9.55
CA GLY A 157 -2.59 -12.11 8.64
C GLY A 157 -2.07 -13.31 7.83
N CYS A 158 -0.94 -13.90 8.20
CA CYS A 158 -0.43 -15.10 7.54
C CYS A 158 -1.29 -16.33 7.95
N GLU A 159 -2.00 -16.91 7.00
CA GLU A 159 -2.91 -18.03 7.24
C GLU A 159 -2.26 -19.39 6.94
N ASN A 160 -1.23 -19.41 6.10
CA ASN A 160 -0.57 -20.63 5.60
C ASN A 160 0.92 -20.64 5.96
N THR A 161 1.26 -20.13 7.15
CA THR A 161 2.63 -20.05 7.64
C THR A 161 2.74 -20.76 8.98
N ASN A 162 3.76 -21.63 9.12
CA ASN A 162 4.10 -22.23 10.38
C ASN A 162 5.63 -22.34 10.55
N PHE A 163 6.12 -21.95 11.72
CA PHE A 163 7.52 -21.98 12.10
C PHE A 163 7.74 -22.99 13.23
N THR A 164 8.68 -23.89 13.03
CA THR A 164 9.15 -24.90 14.01
C THR A 164 10.64 -24.76 14.30
N CYS A 165 11.33 -23.87 13.58
CA CYS A 165 12.71 -23.46 13.87
C CYS A 165 12.93 -22.00 13.46
N ALA A 166 14.01 -21.40 13.95
CA ALA A 166 14.32 -19.99 13.73
C ALA A 166 14.98 -19.66 12.36
N HIS A 167 15.43 -20.65 11.60
CA HIS A 167 16.30 -20.45 10.45
C HIS A 167 15.82 -21.06 9.13
N GLY A 168 14.92 -22.06 9.16
CA GLY A 168 14.33 -22.70 7.97
C GLY A 168 15.26 -23.66 7.22
N LEU A 169 16.29 -24.21 7.86
CA LEU A 169 17.20 -25.18 7.25
C LEU A 169 16.49 -26.51 6.96
N TYR A 170 15.59 -26.92 7.87
CA TYR A 170 14.88 -28.17 7.75
C TYR A 170 13.66 -27.99 6.87
N GLY A 171 13.53 -28.83 5.82
CA GLY A 171 12.47 -28.73 4.82
C GLY A 171 11.05 -28.95 5.36
N LEU A 172 10.08 -29.18 4.47
CA LEU A 172 8.66 -29.33 4.81
C LEU A 172 8.37 -30.43 5.83
N GLU A 173 9.16 -31.48 5.85
CA GLU A 173 9.00 -32.60 6.79
C GLU A 173 9.14 -32.16 8.25
N TYR A 174 9.92 -31.13 8.54
CA TYR A 174 10.15 -30.57 9.87
C TYR A 174 9.47 -29.23 10.12
N GLY A 175 8.68 -28.76 9.16
CA GLY A 175 7.55 -27.91 9.44
C GLY A 175 7.63 -26.42 9.14
N ASN A 176 8.77 -25.83 8.69
CA ASN A 176 8.76 -24.44 8.25
C ASN A 176 8.18 -24.32 6.84
N HIS A 177 6.93 -23.96 6.77
CA HIS A 177 6.28 -23.66 5.49
C HIS A 177 5.64 -22.27 5.50
N SER A 178 5.45 -21.71 4.32
CA SER A 178 4.78 -20.46 4.09
C SER A 178 4.32 -20.36 2.63
N THR A 179 3.72 -19.26 2.27
CA THR A 179 3.34 -18.92 0.87
C THR A 179 4.05 -17.65 0.42
N ALA A 180 4.07 -17.37 -0.88
CA ALA A 180 4.63 -16.11 -1.37
C ALA A 180 3.84 -14.90 -0.84
N TYR A 181 2.53 -15.03 -0.70
CA TYR A 181 1.67 -14.01 -0.09
C TYR A 181 1.98 -13.78 1.40
N ASP A 182 2.07 -14.84 2.20
CA ASP A 182 2.40 -14.71 3.63
C ASP A 182 3.82 -14.14 3.83
N MET A 183 4.78 -14.57 2.99
CA MET A 183 6.13 -14.00 2.99
C MET A 183 6.14 -12.51 2.61
N PHE A 184 5.22 -12.07 1.72
CA PHE A 184 5.00 -10.65 1.45
C PHE A 184 4.48 -9.90 2.70
N LEU A 185 3.52 -10.45 3.43
CA LEU A 185 3.01 -9.83 4.65
C LEU A 185 4.13 -9.65 5.70
N ILE A 186 4.98 -10.66 5.87
CA ILE A 186 6.16 -10.57 6.74
C ILE A 186 7.16 -9.54 6.22
N ALA A 187 7.43 -9.53 4.91
CA ALA A 187 8.35 -8.59 4.29
C ALA A 187 7.87 -7.14 4.40
N ARG A 188 6.57 -6.89 4.27
CA ARG A 188 5.96 -5.58 4.51
C ARG A 188 6.22 -5.09 5.94
N ALA A 189 6.00 -5.94 6.94
CA ALA A 189 6.30 -5.60 8.33
C ALA A 189 7.81 -5.35 8.55
N CYS A 190 8.68 -6.14 7.91
CA CYS A 190 10.13 -5.91 7.92
C CYS A 190 10.48 -4.56 7.29
N ARG A 191 9.86 -4.20 6.17
CA ARG A 191 10.11 -2.95 5.44
C ARG A 191 9.69 -1.72 6.24
N GLU A 192 8.63 -1.82 7.05
CA GLU A 192 8.14 -0.76 7.94
C GLU A 192 9.03 -0.58 9.18
N ASN A 193 9.88 -1.55 9.51
CA ASN A 193 10.76 -1.49 10.67
C ASN A 193 12.14 -0.90 10.29
N GLU A 194 12.40 0.35 10.69
CA GLU A 194 13.64 1.06 10.37
C GLU A 194 14.90 0.33 10.87
N LEU A 195 14.86 -0.26 12.08
CA LEU A 195 15.99 -0.99 12.64
C LEU A 195 16.27 -2.26 11.81
N PHE A 196 15.26 -3.01 11.44
CA PHE A 196 15.41 -4.18 10.57
C PHE A 196 16.03 -3.80 9.22
N MET A 197 15.49 -2.76 8.58
CA MET A 197 16.00 -2.30 7.28
C MET A 197 17.42 -1.76 7.38
N SER A 198 17.81 -1.10 8.49
CA SER A 198 19.17 -0.61 8.68
C SER A 198 20.24 -1.73 8.65
N VAL A 199 19.83 -2.96 9.02
CA VAL A 199 20.70 -4.16 8.98
C VAL A 199 20.73 -4.77 7.59
N VAL A 200 19.56 -5.07 6.99
CA VAL A 200 19.51 -5.85 5.73
C VAL A 200 19.95 -5.07 4.49
N THR A 201 20.02 -3.74 4.59
CA THR A 201 20.55 -2.88 3.51
C THR A 201 22.07 -2.74 3.51
N GLN A 202 22.75 -3.31 4.50
CA GLN A 202 24.21 -3.30 4.53
C GLN A 202 24.81 -4.35 3.59
N ASN A 203 25.93 -3.99 2.95
CA ASN A 203 26.65 -4.91 2.07
C ASN A 203 27.43 -5.97 2.86
N GLY A 204 27.71 -5.67 4.12
CA GLY A 204 28.39 -6.57 5.03
C GLY A 204 28.64 -5.90 6.40
N TYR A 205 29.18 -6.66 7.31
CA TYR A 205 29.45 -6.23 8.67
C TYR A 205 30.77 -6.84 9.18
N TRP A 206 31.60 -6.03 9.83
CA TRP A 206 32.79 -6.50 10.49
C TRP A 206 32.42 -7.03 11.89
N MET A 207 32.45 -8.34 12.06
CA MET A 207 32.25 -8.98 13.36
C MET A 207 33.37 -8.54 14.31
N PRO A 208 33.06 -8.07 15.53
CA PRO A 208 34.08 -7.62 16.48
C PRO A 208 34.93 -8.78 17.01
N LEU A 209 36.08 -8.45 17.58
CA LEU A 209 36.86 -9.44 18.35
C LEU A 209 36.08 -9.92 19.56
N THR A 210 36.14 -11.23 19.82
CA THR A 210 35.49 -11.89 20.95
C THR A 210 36.46 -12.72 21.75
N ASN A 211 36.02 -13.33 22.85
CA ASN A 211 36.80 -14.27 23.65
C ASN A 211 37.24 -15.53 22.86
N LEU A 212 36.50 -15.91 21.78
CA LEU A 212 36.81 -17.09 20.94
C LEU A 212 37.28 -16.72 19.54
N HIS A 213 37.17 -15.46 19.16
CA HIS A 213 37.81 -14.85 17.99
C HIS A 213 38.66 -13.65 18.44
N PRO A 214 39.78 -13.91 19.17
CA PRO A 214 40.59 -12.86 19.80
C PRO A 214 41.52 -12.12 18.80
N GLU A 215 41.66 -12.64 17.59
CA GLU A 215 42.55 -12.13 16.54
C GLU A 215 41.82 -11.99 15.19
N PRO A 216 42.21 -10.99 14.38
CA PRO A 216 41.68 -10.86 13.02
C PRO A 216 41.97 -12.11 12.15
N LYS A 217 40.96 -12.59 11.41
CA LYS A 217 41.14 -13.68 10.43
C LYS A 217 41.82 -13.23 9.14
N THR A 218 41.79 -11.93 8.83
CA THR A 218 42.38 -11.36 7.63
C THR A 218 43.23 -10.14 7.97
N PRO A 219 44.36 -9.90 7.23
CA PRO A 219 45.26 -8.78 7.53
C PRO A 219 44.65 -7.40 7.27
N ASP A 220 43.58 -7.31 6.49
CA ASP A 220 42.86 -6.09 6.13
C ASP A 220 41.71 -5.75 7.09
N ALA A 221 41.50 -6.59 8.11
CA ALA A 221 40.48 -6.32 9.13
C ALA A 221 40.79 -5.02 9.87
N PRO A 222 39.79 -4.13 10.07
CA PRO A 222 39.96 -2.94 10.85
C PRO A 222 40.25 -3.28 12.32
N ALA A 223 40.85 -2.32 13.05
CA ALA A 223 41.16 -2.51 14.45
C ALA A 223 39.92 -2.85 15.28
N GLY A 224 40.00 -3.96 16.03
CA GLY A 224 38.87 -4.46 16.83
C GLY A 224 37.92 -5.40 16.09
N ALA A 225 38.16 -5.70 14.82
CA ALA A 225 37.38 -6.65 14.05
C ALA A 225 38.04 -8.01 13.93
N ALA A 226 37.23 -9.08 13.96
CA ALA A 226 37.67 -10.47 13.80
C ALA A 226 37.59 -10.91 12.35
N TYR A 227 36.45 -10.77 11.70
CA TYR A 227 36.18 -11.19 10.33
C TYR A 227 35.00 -10.44 9.73
N TYR A 228 34.87 -10.51 8.41
CA TYR A 228 33.80 -9.85 7.67
C TYR A 228 32.73 -10.83 7.24
N VAL A 229 31.47 -10.52 7.54
CA VAL A 229 30.30 -11.22 6.99
C VAL A 229 29.68 -10.37 5.89
N ARG A 230 29.44 -11.00 4.71
CA ARG A 230 28.90 -10.31 3.54
C ARG A 230 27.45 -10.72 3.30
N THR A 231 26.67 -9.81 2.78
CA THR A 231 25.30 -10.13 2.36
C THR A 231 25.28 -11.19 1.25
N THR A 232 24.29 -12.07 1.28
CA THR A 232 24.00 -13.03 0.21
C THR A 232 23.20 -12.40 -0.93
N ASN A 233 22.68 -11.17 -0.76
CA ASN A 233 21.99 -10.44 -1.80
C ASN A 233 23.01 -9.75 -2.74
N VAL A 234 23.33 -10.41 -3.86
CA VAL A 234 24.26 -9.85 -4.85
C VAL A 234 23.72 -8.61 -5.55
N MET A 235 22.39 -8.42 -5.59
CA MET A 235 21.77 -7.30 -6.31
C MET A 235 21.97 -5.95 -5.62
N GLN A 236 22.39 -5.92 -4.34
CA GLN A 236 22.76 -4.67 -3.65
C GLN A 236 24.28 -4.41 -3.61
N LEU A 237 25.10 -5.29 -4.22
CA LEU A 237 26.55 -5.19 -4.22
C LEU A 237 27.02 -4.51 -5.51
N PRO A 238 27.63 -3.30 -5.45
CA PRO A 238 28.02 -2.54 -6.64
C PRO A 238 29.08 -3.21 -7.52
N ASP A 239 29.79 -4.20 -7.01
CA ASP A 239 30.81 -5.00 -7.71
C ASP A 239 30.23 -6.20 -8.46
N GLN A 240 28.91 -6.40 -8.42
CA GLN A 240 28.24 -7.54 -9.06
C GLN A 240 27.47 -7.10 -10.32
N GLU A 241 27.40 -7.99 -11.32
CA GLU A 241 26.75 -7.71 -12.62
C GLU A 241 25.24 -7.46 -12.48
N LEU A 242 24.58 -8.15 -11.55
CA LEU A 242 23.17 -7.98 -11.28
C LEU A 242 22.83 -6.83 -10.30
N TYR A 243 23.82 -5.97 -9.98
CA TYR A 243 23.59 -4.81 -9.11
C TYR A 243 22.46 -3.91 -9.63
N ARG A 244 21.57 -3.53 -8.72
CA ARG A 244 20.51 -2.54 -8.96
C ARG A 244 20.46 -1.57 -7.78
N ALA A 245 20.78 -0.29 -8.02
CA ALA A 245 20.85 0.73 -6.97
C ALA A 245 19.52 0.96 -6.23
N TYR A 246 18.40 0.61 -6.86
CA TYR A 246 17.06 0.73 -6.30
C TYR A 246 16.64 -0.48 -5.43
N ILE A 247 17.43 -1.57 -5.38
CA ILE A 247 17.13 -2.78 -4.57
C ILE A 247 17.74 -2.67 -3.18
N HIS A 248 16.92 -2.93 -2.15
CA HIS A 248 17.26 -2.80 -0.73
C HIS A 248 16.85 -4.06 0.05
N GLY A 249 17.81 -4.90 0.42
CA GLY A 249 17.57 -6.13 1.19
C GLY A 249 16.76 -7.14 0.36
N ILE A 250 15.99 -8.08 0.90
CA ILE A 250 15.72 -8.34 2.32
C ILE A 250 16.40 -9.67 2.71
N LYS A 251 16.04 -10.79 2.05
CA LYS A 251 16.56 -12.11 2.39
C LYS A 251 16.54 -13.09 1.23
N THR A 252 17.65 -13.83 1.06
CA THR A 252 17.76 -14.98 0.18
C THR A 252 17.47 -16.28 0.92
N GLY A 253 17.04 -17.31 0.21
CA GLY A 253 16.84 -18.65 0.73
C GLY A 253 17.18 -19.73 -0.28
N PHE A 254 17.62 -20.89 0.23
CA PHE A 254 17.88 -22.06 -0.61
C PHE A 254 17.85 -23.33 0.21
N THR A 255 17.16 -24.33 -0.28
CA THR A 255 17.35 -25.75 0.07
C THR A 255 17.16 -26.58 -1.20
N ASP A 256 17.64 -27.82 -1.18
CA ASP A 256 17.45 -28.72 -2.32
C ASP A 256 15.98 -29.02 -2.62
N GLU A 257 15.14 -28.99 -1.63
CA GLU A 257 13.71 -29.21 -1.77
C GLU A 257 12.98 -27.97 -2.34
N ALA A 258 13.25 -26.80 -1.76
CA ALA A 258 12.52 -25.58 -2.07
C ALA A 258 13.01 -24.88 -3.33
N GLY A 259 14.21 -25.20 -3.82
CA GLY A 259 14.86 -24.36 -4.85
C GLY A 259 15.36 -23.04 -4.27
N ARG A 260 15.60 -22.06 -5.14
CA ARG A 260 16.13 -20.76 -4.77
C ARG A 260 15.00 -19.77 -4.51
N CYS A 261 15.11 -19.05 -3.41
CA CYS A 261 14.11 -18.06 -2.98
C CYS A 261 14.79 -16.71 -2.75
N PHE A 262 14.05 -15.65 -3.01
CA PHE A 262 14.50 -14.28 -2.72
C PHE A 262 13.32 -13.37 -2.41
N VAL A 263 13.41 -12.65 -1.31
CA VAL A 263 12.52 -11.55 -0.96
C VAL A 263 13.32 -10.27 -0.99
N SER A 264 12.83 -9.29 -1.71
CA SER A 264 13.49 -8.00 -1.90
C SER A 264 12.52 -6.84 -1.78
N SER A 265 13.05 -5.66 -1.49
CA SER A 265 12.34 -4.39 -1.63
C SER A 265 13.06 -3.53 -2.67
N ALA A 266 12.32 -2.74 -3.43
CA ALA A 266 12.88 -1.73 -4.32
C ALA A 266 12.23 -0.37 -4.05
N GLN A 267 12.99 0.70 -4.29
CA GLN A 267 12.46 2.06 -4.15
C GLN A 267 13.02 2.95 -5.25
N GLN A 268 12.12 3.53 -6.05
CA GLN A 268 12.47 4.47 -7.11
C GLN A 268 11.27 5.38 -7.41
N ASP A 269 11.52 6.64 -7.72
CA ASP A 269 10.53 7.65 -8.17
C ASP A 269 9.30 7.79 -7.24
N GLY A 270 9.52 7.58 -5.93
CA GLY A 270 8.49 7.68 -4.91
C GLY A 270 7.65 6.41 -4.72
N LEU A 271 7.84 5.39 -5.55
CA LEU A 271 7.23 4.08 -5.42
C LEU A 271 8.09 3.13 -4.58
N VAL A 272 7.44 2.32 -3.76
CA VAL A 272 8.06 1.31 -2.89
C VAL A 272 7.48 -0.05 -3.19
N TRP A 273 8.33 -0.95 -3.62
CA TRP A 273 7.97 -2.29 -4.07
C TRP A 273 8.45 -3.36 -3.10
N VAL A 274 7.71 -4.44 -3.02
CA VAL A 274 8.14 -5.70 -2.41
C VAL A 274 7.91 -6.82 -3.42
N LEU A 275 8.92 -7.65 -3.62
CA LEU A 275 8.86 -8.81 -4.49
C LEU A 275 9.29 -10.05 -3.71
N VAL A 276 8.45 -11.06 -3.77
CA VAL A 276 8.72 -12.41 -3.26
C VAL A 276 8.86 -13.36 -4.44
N VAL A 277 9.97 -14.05 -4.50
CA VAL A 277 10.26 -15.12 -5.48
C VAL A 277 10.57 -16.40 -4.73
N MET A 278 9.81 -17.46 -4.95
CA MET A 278 10.00 -18.78 -4.31
C MET A 278 10.04 -19.89 -5.36
N GLY A 279 10.88 -20.89 -5.13
CA GLY A 279 10.95 -22.04 -6.00
C GLY A 279 11.58 -21.76 -7.36
N ALA A 280 12.55 -20.84 -7.45
CA ALA A 280 13.34 -20.71 -8.66
C ALA A 280 14.30 -21.90 -8.84
N PRO A 281 14.74 -22.24 -10.07
CA PRO A 281 15.59 -23.40 -10.35
C PRO A 281 16.83 -23.48 -9.46
N LYS A 282 17.18 -24.69 -9.02
CA LYS A 282 18.41 -24.95 -8.24
C LYS A 282 19.67 -24.66 -9.01
N ALA A 283 19.67 -25.05 -10.30
CA ALA A 283 20.78 -24.77 -11.20
C ALA A 283 20.97 -23.26 -11.36
N LEU A 284 22.22 -22.84 -11.45
CA LEU A 284 22.54 -21.47 -11.78
C LEU A 284 22.26 -21.21 -13.27
N ALA A 285 22.01 -19.95 -13.62
CA ALA A 285 21.95 -19.48 -14.99
C ALA A 285 23.36 -19.54 -15.63
N GLU A 286 23.47 -19.32 -16.93
CA GLU A 286 24.73 -19.42 -17.69
C GLU A 286 25.81 -18.44 -17.19
N ASP A 287 25.40 -17.31 -16.63
CA ASP A 287 26.27 -16.29 -16.02
C ASP A 287 26.70 -16.61 -14.57
N GLY A 288 26.24 -17.75 -14.03
CA GLY A 288 26.59 -18.21 -12.70
C GLY A 288 25.72 -17.62 -11.56
N PHE A 289 24.71 -16.81 -11.87
CA PHE A 289 23.79 -16.28 -10.88
C PHE A 289 22.54 -17.14 -10.69
N ASN A 290 21.81 -16.87 -9.62
CA ASN A 290 20.56 -17.56 -9.28
C ASN A 290 19.41 -17.05 -10.16
N TRP A 291 18.56 -17.95 -10.63
CA TRP A 291 17.34 -17.60 -11.34
C TRP A 291 16.36 -16.73 -10.51
N SER A 292 16.43 -16.79 -9.19
CA SER A 292 15.65 -15.89 -8.35
C SER A 292 16.10 -14.43 -8.49
N PHE A 293 17.38 -14.16 -8.72
CA PHE A 293 17.89 -12.81 -9.00
C PHE A 293 17.49 -12.33 -10.40
N HIS A 294 17.56 -13.21 -11.42
CA HIS A 294 17.11 -12.86 -12.77
C HIS A 294 15.62 -12.52 -12.79
N THR A 295 14.79 -13.40 -12.23
CA THR A 295 13.34 -13.12 -12.09
C THR A 295 13.09 -11.80 -11.35
N THR A 296 13.87 -11.49 -10.31
CA THR A 296 13.75 -10.24 -9.57
C THR A 296 14.16 -9.03 -10.42
N ALA A 297 15.28 -9.13 -11.16
CA ALA A 297 15.72 -8.05 -12.05
C ALA A 297 14.67 -7.77 -13.14
N ASP A 298 14.24 -8.81 -13.85
CA ASP A 298 13.31 -8.70 -14.96
C ASP A 298 11.96 -8.12 -14.53
N LEU A 299 11.45 -8.55 -13.36
CA LEU A 299 10.18 -8.04 -12.83
C LEU A 299 10.27 -6.60 -12.33
N TYR A 300 11.36 -6.22 -11.67
CA TYR A 300 11.53 -4.83 -11.25
C TYR A 300 11.84 -3.90 -12.42
N ASP A 301 12.73 -4.31 -13.35
CA ASP A 301 13.04 -3.51 -14.53
C ASP A 301 11.75 -3.26 -15.34
N TRP A 302 10.91 -4.29 -15.55
CA TRP A 302 9.59 -4.16 -16.15
C TRP A 302 8.67 -3.24 -15.34
N ALA A 303 8.56 -3.45 -14.03
CA ALA A 303 7.65 -2.70 -13.20
C ALA A 303 8.02 -1.20 -13.14
N LEU A 304 9.30 -0.88 -13.04
CA LEU A 304 9.81 0.50 -12.99
C LEU A 304 9.74 1.21 -14.35
N GLU A 305 9.74 0.47 -15.46
CA GLU A 305 9.57 1.02 -16.81
C GLU A 305 8.09 1.27 -17.15
N GLU A 306 7.20 0.35 -16.72
CA GLU A 306 5.79 0.37 -17.13
C GLU A 306 4.89 1.22 -16.23
N PHE A 307 5.18 1.29 -14.91
CA PHE A 307 4.26 1.87 -13.95
C PHE A 307 4.74 3.19 -13.35
N PHE A 308 3.78 4.08 -13.08
CA PHE A 308 4.02 5.34 -12.39
C PHE A 308 2.86 5.69 -11.45
N ALA A 309 3.17 6.41 -10.38
CA ALA A 309 2.17 6.89 -9.43
C ALA A 309 1.45 8.13 -9.97
N VAL A 310 0.14 8.16 -9.80
CA VAL A 310 -0.71 9.31 -10.13
C VAL A 310 -1.73 9.57 -9.04
N GLU A 311 -2.21 10.80 -8.94
CA GLU A 311 -3.41 11.12 -8.17
C GLU A 311 -4.63 11.15 -9.11
N LEU A 312 -5.61 10.29 -8.88
CA LEU A 312 -6.83 10.16 -9.69
C LEU A 312 -8.10 10.43 -8.87
N PRO A 313 -9.07 11.19 -9.43
CA PRO A 313 -8.91 12.05 -10.59
C PRO A 313 -8.09 13.29 -10.25
N SER A 314 -7.52 13.94 -11.27
CA SER A 314 -6.82 15.21 -11.08
C SER A 314 -7.74 16.26 -10.45
N ARG A 315 -7.23 16.97 -9.46
CA ARG A 315 -7.98 18.08 -8.78
C ARG A 315 -8.18 19.29 -9.67
N GLU A 316 -7.41 19.42 -10.73
CA GLU A 316 -7.44 20.57 -11.65
C GLU A 316 -8.48 20.41 -12.75
N THR A 317 -8.92 19.18 -13.01
CA THR A 317 -9.88 18.86 -14.06
C THR A 317 -11.26 18.61 -13.46
N PRO A 318 -12.32 19.30 -13.92
CA PRO A 318 -13.66 19.04 -13.43
C PRO A 318 -14.13 17.65 -13.90
N VAL A 319 -14.67 16.86 -12.95
CA VAL A 319 -15.29 15.58 -13.23
C VAL A 319 -16.58 15.76 -14.06
N THR A 320 -17.33 16.82 -13.77
CA THR A 320 -18.54 17.19 -14.50
C THR A 320 -18.89 18.67 -14.27
N HIS A 321 -19.95 19.13 -14.92
CA HIS A 321 -20.50 20.47 -14.70
C HIS A 321 -21.97 20.35 -14.35
N LEU A 322 -22.41 21.16 -13.37
CA LEU A 322 -23.82 21.27 -12.98
C LEU A 322 -24.38 22.65 -13.35
N PRO A 323 -25.67 22.73 -13.76
CA PRO A 323 -26.33 24.02 -13.90
C PRO A 323 -26.31 24.78 -12.59
N LEU A 324 -26.02 26.08 -12.65
CA LEU A 324 -25.96 26.96 -11.49
C LEU A 324 -27.00 28.07 -11.60
N ALA A 325 -27.97 28.05 -10.67
CA ALA A 325 -28.99 29.07 -10.60
C ALA A 325 -28.57 30.26 -9.73
N TRP A 326 -29.06 31.43 -10.06
CA TRP A 326 -28.95 32.68 -9.31
C TRP A 326 -27.52 33.22 -9.15
N CYS A 327 -26.57 32.76 -9.95
CA CYS A 327 -25.23 33.33 -10.03
C CYS A 327 -25.18 34.33 -11.20
N GLY A 328 -24.59 35.52 -10.99
CA GLY A 328 -24.47 36.54 -12.02
C GLY A 328 -23.26 36.40 -12.93
N GLU A 329 -22.31 35.53 -12.53
CA GLU A 329 -21.01 35.38 -13.20
C GLU A 329 -21.00 34.21 -14.18
N THR A 330 -21.71 33.13 -13.86
CA THR A 330 -21.76 31.91 -14.66
C THR A 330 -23.10 31.17 -14.50
N GLU A 331 -23.45 30.37 -15.50
CA GLU A 331 -24.65 29.53 -15.52
C GLU A 331 -24.33 28.05 -15.16
N THR A 332 -23.05 27.69 -15.02
CA THR A 332 -22.61 26.34 -14.67
C THR A 332 -21.50 26.39 -13.61
N ALA A 333 -21.44 25.38 -12.77
CA ALA A 333 -20.38 25.17 -11.80
C ALA A 333 -19.63 23.89 -12.13
N GLY A 334 -18.29 23.95 -12.17
CA GLY A 334 -17.44 22.76 -12.23
C GLY A 334 -17.51 21.98 -10.92
N VAL A 335 -17.60 20.66 -11.03
CA VAL A 335 -17.57 19.71 -9.92
C VAL A 335 -16.23 18.99 -9.96
N TYR A 336 -15.49 19.05 -8.88
CA TYR A 336 -14.12 18.55 -8.79
C TYR A 336 -13.98 17.51 -7.69
N ALA A 337 -12.96 16.65 -7.77
CA ALA A 337 -12.59 15.80 -6.63
C ALA A 337 -12.01 16.66 -5.50
N ALA A 338 -12.44 16.39 -4.27
CA ALA A 338 -11.91 17.07 -3.08
C ALA A 338 -10.43 16.69 -2.84
N ALA A 339 -10.09 15.42 -3.10
CA ALA A 339 -8.74 14.87 -3.12
C ALA A 339 -8.67 13.80 -4.22
N GLY A 340 -7.50 13.61 -4.82
CA GLY A 340 -7.21 12.42 -5.62
C GLY A 340 -6.91 11.23 -4.74
N LEU A 341 -7.04 10.03 -5.30
CA LEU A 341 -6.54 8.79 -4.72
C LEU A 341 -5.18 8.50 -5.33
N PRO A 342 -4.18 8.10 -4.54
CA PRO A 342 -2.97 7.55 -5.11
C PRO A 342 -3.31 6.28 -5.89
N ALA A 343 -2.83 6.17 -7.11
CA ALA A 343 -3.08 5.02 -7.96
C ALA A 343 -1.81 4.68 -8.74
N LEU A 344 -1.58 3.39 -8.95
CA LEU A 344 -0.59 2.89 -9.88
C LEU A 344 -1.22 2.84 -11.28
N GLN A 345 -0.56 3.44 -12.26
CA GLN A 345 -1.02 3.46 -13.64
C GLN A 345 0.07 2.95 -14.57
N ALA A 346 -0.30 2.04 -15.46
CA ALA A 346 0.55 1.63 -16.56
C ALA A 346 0.38 2.55 -17.77
N ALA A 347 1.37 2.58 -18.67
CA ALA A 347 1.25 3.30 -19.93
C ALA A 347 0.06 2.78 -20.75
N GLY A 348 -0.89 3.66 -21.06
CA GLY A 348 -2.10 3.32 -21.82
C GLY A 348 -3.29 2.83 -20.99
N SER A 349 -3.20 2.76 -19.69
CA SER A 349 -4.34 2.43 -18.80
C SER A 349 -5.51 3.39 -19.00
N ARG A 350 -6.71 2.84 -18.98
CA ARG A 350 -7.96 3.60 -19.08
C ARG A 350 -8.48 4.00 -17.71
N VAL A 351 -8.55 5.30 -17.47
CA VAL A 351 -9.14 5.86 -16.24
C VAL A 351 -10.59 6.24 -16.50
N GLU A 352 -11.49 5.76 -15.66
CA GLU A 352 -12.90 6.13 -15.67
C GLU A 352 -13.29 6.73 -14.31
N VAL A 353 -13.97 7.89 -14.36
CA VAL A 353 -14.53 8.55 -13.17
C VAL A 353 -16.03 8.59 -13.33
N ILE A 354 -16.74 7.83 -12.51
CA ILE A 354 -18.21 7.68 -12.60
C ILE A 354 -18.84 8.45 -11.43
N PRO A 355 -19.45 9.63 -11.69
CA PRO A 355 -20.17 10.35 -10.66
C PRO A 355 -21.36 9.54 -10.13
N GLY A 356 -21.55 9.56 -8.82
CA GLY A 356 -22.74 9.05 -8.16
C GLY A 356 -23.91 10.05 -8.26
N GLU A 357 -24.81 10.00 -7.27
CA GLU A 357 -25.92 10.95 -7.21
C GLU A 357 -25.43 12.37 -7.00
N LEU A 358 -25.79 13.25 -7.92
CA LEU A 358 -25.52 14.68 -7.86
C LEU A 358 -26.83 15.47 -7.95
N PRO A 359 -26.92 16.68 -7.36
CA PRO A 359 -28.08 17.53 -7.52
C PRO A 359 -28.28 17.92 -9.00
N ALA A 360 -29.54 17.95 -9.46
CA ALA A 360 -29.85 18.31 -10.83
C ALA A 360 -29.39 19.73 -11.22
N ARG A 361 -29.33 20.64 -10.23
CA ARG A 361 -28.76 21.99 -10.35
C ARG A 361 -28.25 22.47 -8.99
N LEU A 362 -27.32 23.37 -8.97
CA LEU A 362 -26.88 24.09 -7.78
C LEU A 362 -27.61 25.44 -7.70
N GLU A 363 -27.84 25.90 -6.47
CA GLU A 363 -28.49 27.17 -6.17
C GLU A 363 -27.53 28.07 -5.38
N ALA A 364 -27.11 29.18 -5.96
CA ALA A 364 -26.25 30.13 -5.26
C ALA A 364 -26.96 30.78 -4.04
N PRO A 365 -26.29 31.01 -2.88
CA PRO A 365 -24.83 30.90 -2.74
C PRO A 365 -24.37 29.46 -2.53
N VAL A 366 -23.23 29.09 -3.14
CA VAL A 366 -22.55 27.81 -2.97
C VAL A 366 -21.17 28.10 -2.38
N PRO A 367 -20.88 27.65 -1.14
CA PRO A 367 -19.55 27.82 -0.55
C PRO A 367 -18.46 27.05 -1.30
N ALA A 368 -17.25 27.59 -1.35
CA ALA A 368 -16.09 26.85 -1.79
C ALA A 368 -15.87 25.62 -0.87
N GLY A 369 -15.54 24.46 -1.45
CA GLY A 369 -15.36 23.20 -0.75
C GLY A 369 -16.67 22.49 -0.36
N GLN A 370 -17.85 23.01 -0.74
CA GLN A 370 -19.13 22.35 -0.45
C GLN A 370 -19.18 20.98 -1.13
N LYS A 371 -19.39 19.93 -0.32
CA LYS A 371 -19.61 18.58 -0.83
C LYS A 371 -20.92 18.49 -1.60
N LEU A 372 -20.86 17.95 -2.81
CA LEU A 372 -21.97 17.84 -3.75
C LEU A 372 -22.41 16.39 -3.96
N GLY A 373 -21.50 15.43 -3.78
CA GLY A 373 -21.72 14.01 -3.98
C GLY A 373 -20.42 13.24 -3.86
N THR A 374 -20.37 12.09 -4.52
CA THR A 374 -19.20 11.21 -4.62
C THR A 374 -19.01 10.73 -6.05
N ALA A 375 -17.81 10.24 -6.39
CA ALA A 375 -17.56 9.51 -7.64
C ALA A 375 -16.74 8.25 -7.38
N GLN A 376 -17.00 7.21 -8.16
CA GLN A 376 -16.16 6.03 -8.26
C GLN A 376 -15.02 6.31 -9.24
N VAL A 377 -13.81 5.87 -8.89
CA VAL A 377 -12.63 5.97 -9.74
C VAL A 377 -12.20 4.56 -10.11
N LEU A 378 -12.13 4.27 -11.40
CA LEU A 378 -11.74 2.98 -11.94
C LEU A 378 -10.51 3.14 -12.82
N VAL A 379 -9.60 2.16 -12.74
CA VAL A 379 -8.46 2.00 -13.67
C VAL A 379 -8.62 0.65 -14.34
N ASP A 380 -8.65 0.64 -15.67
CA ASP A 380 -8.87 -0.55 -16.49
C ASP A 380 -10.12 -1.38 -16.11
N GLY A 381 -11.15 -0.68 -15.59
CA GLY A 381 -12.42 -1.28 -15.15
C GLY A 381 -12.41 -1.77 -13.69
N GLU A 382 -11.28 -1.72 -13.00
CA GLU A 382 -11.17 -2.07 -11.58
C GLU A 382 -11.40 -0.85 -10.69
N LEU A 383 -12.23 -0.99 -9.65
CA LEU A 383 -12.53 0.08 -8.71
C LEU A 383 -11.35 0.30 -7.75
N ILE A 384 -10.65 1.43 -7.89
CA ILE A 384 -9.57 1.81 -6.98
C ILE A 384 -10.05 2.61 -5.76
N GLY A 385 -11.25 3.22 -5.84
CA GLY A 385 -11.84 3.87 -4.67
C GLY A 385 -12.96 4.85 -5.00
N ILE A 386 -13.40 5.57 -3.96
CA ILE A 386 -14.46 6.58 -4.04
C ILE A 386 -13.92 7.90 -3.53
N VAL A 387 -14.16 8.98 -4.28
CA VAL A 387 -13.76 10.34 -3.93
C VAL A 387 -14.97 11.22 -3.66
N ASP A 388 -14.83 12.18 -2.75
CA ASP A 388 -15.84 13.23 -2.55
C ASP A 388 -15.76 14.25 -3.69
N LEU A 389 -16.92 14.66 -4.16
CA LEU A 389 -17.07 15.71 -5.17
C LEU A 389 -17.49 17.03 -4.53
N VAL A 390 -16.79 18.11 -4.89
CA VAL A 390 -16.96 19.45 -4.30
C VAL A 390 -17.07 20.55 -5.35
N ALA A 391 -17.64 21.66 -4.95
CA ALA A 391 -17.47 22.94 -5.66
C ALA A 391 -16.10 23.54 -5.28
N LEU A 392 -15.15 23.62 -6.21
CA LEU A 392 -13.78 24.08 -5.90
C LEU A 392 -13.78 25.57 -5.49
N GLN A 393 -14.62 26.38 -6.12
CA GLN A 393 -14.79 27.82 -5.83
C GLN A 393 -16.18 28.12 -5.30
N GLY A 394 -16.30 29.20 -4.53
CA GLY A 394 -17.59 29.71 -4.07
C GLY A 394 -18.33 30.48 -5.16
N PHE A 395 -19.64 30.45 -5.12
CA PHE A 395 -20.50 31.19 -6.04
C PHE A 395 -21.48 32.07 -5.27
N GLU A 396 -21.42 33.37 -5.48
CA GLU A 396 -22.28 34.34 -4.82
C GLU A 396 -23.67 34.41 -5.48
N ARG A 397 -24.68 34.69 -4.66
CA ARG A 397 -26.06 34.81 -5.15
C ARG A 397 -26.31 36.19 -5.71
N SER A 398 -26.74 36.29 -6.96
CA SER A 398 -27.29 37.50 -7.54
C SER A 398 -28.73 37.74 -7.06
N ALA A 399 -28.93 38.80 -6.27
CA ALA A 399 -30.26 39.18 -5.79
C ALA A 399 -31.26 39.40 -6.94
N TRP A 400 -30.77 40.00 -8.03
CA TRP A 400 -31.60 40.25 -9.23
C TRP A 400 -32.10 38.96 -9.87
N LEU A 401 -31.25 37.97 -10.12
CA LEU A 401 -31.63 36.71 -10.74
C LEU A 401 -32.54 35.89 -9.84
N TYR A 402 -32.25 35.87 -8.54
CA TYR A 402 -33.09 35.20 -7.53
C TYR A 402 -34.51 35.78 -7.53
N TYR A 403 -34.65 37.11 -7.36
CA TYR A 403 -35.98 37.71 -7.32
C TYR A 403 -36.70 37.68 -8.67
N LYS A 404 -35.98 37.81 -9.79
CA LYS A 404 -36.54 37.67 -11.13
C LYS A 404 -37.22 36.29 -11.30
N GLU A 405 -36.57 35.20 -10.91
CA GLU A 405 -37.14 33.83 -11.01
C GLU A 405 -38.28 33.64 -10.02
N LYS A 406 -38.10 34.04 -8.76
CA LYS A 406 -39.13 33.88 -7.72
C LYS A 406 -40.37 34.73 -7.95
N LEU A 407 -40.26 35.90 -8.57
CA LEU A 407 -41.39 36.79 -8.87
C LEU A 407 -41.99 36.54 -10.28
N ALA A 408 -41.31 35.81 -11.13
CA ALA A 408 -41.78 35.50 -12.49
C ALA A 408 -43.22 34.91 -12.52
N PRO A 409 -43.64 33.97 -11.65
CA PRO A 409 -45.00 33.46 -11.63
C PRO A 409 -46.06 34.51 -11.30
N TYR A 410 -45.68 35.64 -10.68
CA TYR A 410 -46.57 36.68 -10.17
C TYR A 410 -46.61 37.93 -11.05
N TRP A 411 -46.07 37.89 -12.31
CA TRP A 411 -46.01 39.02 -13.24
C TRP A 411 -47.42 39.66 -13.47
N TRP A 412 -48.48 38.82 -13.43
CA TRP A 412 -49.88 39.27 -13.59
C TRP A 412 -50.35 40.20 -12.45
N LEU A 413 -49.81 40.01 -11.23
CA LEU A 413 -50.12 40.94 -10.11
C LEU A 413 -49.51 42.34 -10.40
N ALA A 414 -48.29 42.41 -10.91
CA ALA A 414 -47.67 43.66 -11.33
C ALA A 414 -48.45 44.31 -12.46
N ALA A 415 -48.90 43.52 -13.45
CA ALA A 415 -49.72 44.00 -14.56
C ALA A 415 -51.09 44.52 -14.05
N ALA A 416 -51.76 43.81 -13.12
CA ALA A 416 -53.01 44.26 -12.53
C ALA A 416 -52.82 45.56 -11.72
N ALA A 417 -51.75 45.66 -10.90
CA ALA A 417 -51.43 46.89 -10.17
C ALA A 417 -51.17 48.09 -11.12
N ALA A 418 -50.43 47.87 -12.23
CA ALA A 418 -50.21 48.89 -13.23
C ALA A 418 -51.54 49.38 -13.86
N LEU A 419 -52.41 48.43 -14.22
CA LEU A 419 -53.75 48.79 -14.75
C LEU A 419 -54.58 49.60 -13.75
N LEU A 420 -54.55 49.27 -12.47
CA LEU A 420 -55.24 50.05 -11.44
C LEU A 420 -54.66 51.46 -11.31
N VAL A 421 -53.32 51.60 -11.33
CA VAL A 421 -52.64 52.91 -11.28
C VAL A 421 -52.97 53.74 -12.50
N PHE A 422 -52.86 53.19 -13.71
CA PHE A 422 -53.20 53.88 -14.95
C PHE A 422 -54.70 54.26 -15.01
N GLY A 423 -55.57 53.36 -14.52
CA GLY A 423 -57.00 53.63 -14.40
C GLY A 423 -57.27 54.82 -13.45
N ALA A 424 -56.61 54.82 -12.29
CA ALA A 424 -56.73 55.94 -11.32
C ALA A 424 -56.22 57.28 -11.90
N LEU A 425 -55.06 57.24 -12.56
CA LEU A 425 -54.49 58.42 -13.23
C LEU A 425 -55.40 58.93 -14.36
N GLY A 426 -56.00 58.00 -15.14
CA GLY A 426 -57.00 58.32 -16.16
C GLY A 426 -58.24 59.01 -15.58
N LEU A 427 -58.77 58.45 -14.48
CA LEU A 427 -59.92 59.06 -13.77
C LEU A 427 -59.60 60.44 -13.21
N LEU A 428 -58.38 60.61 -12.66
CA LEU A 428 -57.94 61.92 -12.17
C LEU A 428 -57.81 62.95 -13.34
N ALA A 429 -57.29 62.53 -14.47
CA ALA A 429 -57.18 63.36 -15.66
C ALA A 429 -58.56 63.76 -16.19
N VAL A 430 -59.53 62.84 -16.21
CA VAL A 430 -60.89 63.13 -16.64
C VAL A 430 -61.53 64.07 -15.63
N ARG A 431 -61.41 63.88 -14.30
CA ARG A 431 -61.89 64.80 -13.29
C ARG A 431 -61.32 66.23 -13.42
N ARG A 432 -59.99 66.32 -13.63
CA ARG A 432 -59.30 67.59 -13.91
C ARG A 432 -59.82 68.29 -15.17
N ARG A 433 -60.00 67.56 -16.27
CA ARG A 433 -60.60 68.10 -17.49
C ARG A 433 -62.04 68.60 -17.32
N ARG A 434 -62.87 67.87 -16.54
CA ARG A 434 -64.25 68.28 -16.22
C ARG A 434 -64.25 69.53 -15.34
N ALA A 435 -63.42 69.59 -14.34
CA ALA A 435 -63.28 70.76 -13.44
C ALA A 435 -62.74 71.98 -14.22
N TRP A 436 -61.81 71.80 -15.16
CA TRP A 436 -61.31 72.88 -16.01
C TRP A 436 -62.41 73.42 -16.96
N LYS A 437 -63.22 72.54 -17.58
CA LYS A 437 -64.36 72.93 -18.44
C LYS A 437 -65.43 73.61 -17.63
N SER A 438 -65.72 73.17 -16.40
CA SER A 438 -66.71 73.89 -15.53
C SER A 438 -66.20 75.29 -15.14
N ARG A 439 -64.91 75.46 -14.78
CA ARG A 439 -64.33 76.76 -14.44
C ARG A 439 -64.37 77.74 -15.65
N ARG A 440 -64.07 77.20 -16.87
CA ARG A 440 -64.17 77.99 -18.12
C ARG A 440 -65.63 78.44 -18.40
N ARG A 441 -66.63 77.54 -18.13
CA ARG A 441 -68.04 77.90 -18.28
C ARG A 441 -68.53 78.89 -17.23
N ALA A 442 -67.95 78.88 -16.04
CA ALA A 442 -68.28 79.84 -14.98
C ALA A 442 -67.61 81.27 -15.21
N ALA A 443 -66.45 81.28 -15.92
CA ALA A 443 -65.79 82.55 -16.25
C ALA A 443 -66.30 83.19 -17.54
N ALA A 444 -67.21 82.54 -18.27
CA ALA A 444 -67.84 83.03 -19.48
C ALA A 444 -69.32 83.42 -19.30
N ARG A 445 -69.77 83.43 -18.06
CA ARG A 445 -71.04 84.05 -17.57
C ARG A 445 -70.65 85.28 -16.73
#